data_4b71e39aa8a687ea939baeeff1599da6
#
_entry.id   4b71e39aa8a687ea939baeeff1599da6
#
_cell.length_a   1.000
_cell.length_b   1.000
_cell.length_c   1.000
_cell.angle_alpha   90.00
_cell.angle_beta   90.00
_cell.angle_gamma   90.00
#
_symmetry.space_group_name_H-M   'P 1'
#
loop_
_entity.id
_entity.type
_entity.pdbx_description
1 polymer ?
#
loop_
_entity_poly.entity_id
_entity_poly.type
_entity_poly.pdbx_seq_one_letter_code
_entity_poly.pdbx_strand_id
1 'polypeptide(L)'
;KRLVRRLSSFDFLTGIDDFSRMGGFRFKEVPDGEFINVNESLKIPPLTDIRELIAASAEIEKCEENNMLPDRKWIAQLVQPGTSLGGARPKANVIDTDKTLYVAKFPSRKDDYDVGLWEHFSHLLATKAGINAAKTKVLATGEKYHTLLSQRFDRTQEGKRIHFASAMTLLGLSDGDNATTGHGYLDIVDFIIQSCTCLLYTSPSPR
;
A
#
# COMPACT_ATOMS: atom_id res chain seq x y z
N LYS A 1 -10.00 29.86 18.29
CA LYS A 1 -8.83 29.45 17.47
C LYS A 1 -8.42 28.07 17.93
N ARG A 2 -8.72 26.98 17.18
CA ARG A 2 -8.15 25.67 17.42
C ARG A 2 -6.67 25.77 17.04
N LEU A 3 -5.78 25.58 18.01
CA LEU A 3 -4.35 25.37 17.74
C LEU A 3 -4.23 24.11 16.88
N VAL A 4 -3.84 24.28 15.61
CA VAL A 4 -3.50 23.16 14.75
C VAL A 4 -2.16 22.63 15.25
N ARG A 5 -2.18 21.56 16.01
CA ARG A 5 -0.96 20.85 16.44
C ARG A 5 -0.30 20.26 15.20
N ARG A 6 0.98 20.54 15.03
CA ARG A 6 1.79 19.87 13.99
C ARG A 6 1.95 18.40 14.37
N LEU A 7 1.57 17.50 13.47
CA LEU A 7 1.72 16.07 13.67
C LEU A 7 3.20 15.69 13.69
N SER A 8 3.59 14.84 14.64
CA SER A 8 4.91 14.24 14.73
C SER A 8 4.95 12.91 13.98
N SER A 9 6.15 12.35 13.75
CA SER A 9 6.29 11.00 13.17
C SER A 9 5.59 9.94 14.02
N PHE A 10 5.55 10.13 15.34
CA PHE A 10 4.82 9.24 16.26
C PHE A 10 3.30 9.31 16.05
N ASP A 11 2.75 10.51 15.83
CA ASP A 11 1.32 10.67 15.54
C ASP A 11 0.94 9.96 14.23
N PHE A 12 1.79 10.05 13.20
CA PHE A 12 1.58 9.30 11.95
C PHE A 12 1.67 7.79 12.17
N LEU A 13 2.69 7.31 12.89
CA LEU A 13 2.86 5.90 13.16
C LEU A 13 1.67 5.32 13.94
N THR A 14 1.23 6.00 14.99
CA THR A 14 0.16 5.52 15.86
C THR A 14 -1.24 5.81 15.34
N GLY A 15 -1.36 6.79 14.42
CA GLY A 15 -2.64 7.18 13.80
C GLY A 15 -3.22 6.17 12.81
N ILE A 16 -2.41 5.19 12.36
CA ILE A 16 -2.87 4.16 11.42
C ILE A 16 -3.75 3.15 12.15
N ASP A 17 -4.91 2.80 11.55
CA ASP A 17 -5.77 1.73 12.04
C ASP A 17 -5.00 0.40 12.17
N ASP A 18 -5.17 -0.28 13.30
CA ASP A 18 -4.40 -1.49 13.61
C ASP A 18 -4.64 -2.59 12.59
N PHE A 19 -5.89 -2.82 12.16
CA PHE A 19 -6.22 -3.90 11.23
C PHE A 19 -5.61 -3.69 9.83
N SER A 20 -5.65 -2.46 9.33
CA SER A 20 -5.11 -2.10 8.01
C SER A 20 -3.59 -1.93 7.99
N ARG A 21 -2.95 -1.76 9.15
CA ARG A 21 -1.51 -1.56 9.27
C ARG A 21 -0.72 -2.66 8.57
N MET A 22 0.25 -2.26 7.77
CA MET A 22 1.15 -3.18 7.05
C MET A 22 2.09 -3.90 8.01
N GLY A 23 2.38 -5.17 7.69
CA GLY A 23 3.33 -6.00 8.41
C GLY A 23 2.86 -6.50 9.78
N GLY A 24 3.82 -6.91 10.62
CA GLY A 24 3.58 -7.58 11.89
C GLY A 24 3.46 -6.67 13.11
N PHE A 25 3.90 -5.41 13.03
CA PHE A 25 3.91 -4.52 14.19
C PHE A 25 2.52 -4.08 14.60
N ARG A 26 2.29 -4.13 15.92
CA ARG A 26 1.11 -3.61 16.61
C ARG A 26 1.57 -2.82 17.83
N PHE A 27 0.85 -1.80 18.19
CA PHE A 27 1.26 -0.87 19.25
C PHE A 27 0.26 -0.89 20.41
N LYS A 28 0.78 -0.76 21.63
CA LYS A 28 0.03 -0.60 22.88
C LYS A 28 0.63 0.55 23.68
N GLU A 29 -0.18 1.22 24.49
CA GLU A 29 0.32 2.24 25.42
C GLU A 29 0.95 1.61 26.66
N VAL A 30 0.37 0.49 27.12
CA VAL A 30 0.87 -0.30 28.26
C VAL A 30 0.88 -1.79 27.88
N PRO A 31 1.79 -2.60 28.45
CA PRO A 31 1.96 -4.01 28.06
C PRO A 31 0.67 -4.83 28.08
N ASP A 32 -0.14 -4.67 29.11
CA ASP A 32 -1.39 -5.42 29.32
C ASP A 32 -2.63 -4.69 28.76
N GLY A 33 -2.45 -3.54 28.11
CA GLY A 33 -3.53 -2.74 27.52
C GLY A 33 -3.99 -3.27 26.15
N GLU A 34 -5.06 -2.64 25.67
CA GLU A 34 -5.55 -2.88 24.32
C GLU A 34 -4.59 -2.30 23.27
N PHE A 35 -4.65 -2.84 22.05
CA PHE A 35 -3.92 -2.25 20.93
C PHE A 35 -4.53 -0.90 20.56
N ILE A 36 -3.67 0.08 20.26
CA ILE A 36 -4.12 1.41 19.85
C ILE A 36 -4.75 1.39 18.45
N ASN A 37 -5.71 2.29 18.23
CA ASN A 37 -6.44 2.43 16.96
C ASN A 37 -7.10 1.14 16.45
N VAL A 38 -7.55 0.29 17.35
CA VAL A 38 -8.53 -0.75 17.02
C VAL A 38 -9.90 -0.08 16.93
N ASN A 39 -10.23 0.44 15.75
CA ASN A 39 -11.48 1.17 15.57
C ASN A 39 -12.41 0.41 14.63
N GLU A 40 -13.49 -0.13 15.16
CA GLU A 40 -14.48 -0.85 14.36
C GLU A 40 -15.16 0.01 13.30
N SER A 41 -15.19 1.33 13.49
CA SER A 41 -15.74 2.27 12.49
C SER A 41 -14.80 2.56 11.32
N LEU A 42 -13.53 2.20 11.43
CA LEU A 42 -12.51 2.35 10.40
C LEU A 42 -12.27 1.04 9.63
N LYS A 43 -13.30 0.24 9.48
CA LYS A 43 -13.19 -1.04 8.74
C LYS A 43 -12.68 -0.80 7.32
N ILE A 44 -11.78 -1.68 6.89
CA ILE A 44 -11.38 -1.73 5.49
C ILE A 44 -12.66 -1.90 4.66
N PRO A 45 -12.90 -1.04 3.65
CA PRO A 45 -14.10 -1.13 2.84
C PRO A 45 -14.12 -2.46 2.08
N PRO A 46 -15.31 -3.06 1.95
CA PRO A 46 -15.45 -4.25 1.11
C PRO A 46 -15.16 -3.91 -0.36
N LEU A 47 -14.74 -4.92 -1.10
CA LEU A 47 -14.44 -4.77 -2.52
C LEU A 47 -15.66 -4.30 -3.34
N THR A 48 -16.87 -4.52 -2.84
CA THR A 48 -18.12 -4.03 -3.43
C THR A 48 -18.18 -2.51 -3.54
N ASP A 49 -17.50 -1.79 -2.63
CA ASP A 49 -17.51 -0.33 -2.55
C ASP A 49 -16.40 0.31 -3.41
N ILE A 50 -15.72 -0.50 -4.24
CA ILE A 50 -14.56 -0.06 -5.05
C ILE A 50 -14.90 1.14 -5.94
N ARG A 51 -16.13 1.23 -6.47
CA ARG A 51 -16.56 2.34 -7.33
C ARG A 51 -16.62 3.68 -6.57
N GLU A 52 -17.03 3.63 -5.31
CA GLU A 52 -17.06 4.83 -4.46
C GLU A 52 -15.65 5.31 -4.14
N LEU A 53 -14.72 4.38 -3.90
CA LEU A 53 -13.32 4.70 -3.67
C LEU A 53 -12.65 5.29 -4.90
N ILE A 54 -12.96 4.79 -6.10
CA ILE A 54 -12.48 5.34 -7.37
C ILE A 54 -13.01 6.75 -7.57
N ALA A 55 -14.31 6.98 -7.35
CA ALA A 55 -14.91 8.29 -7.46
C ALA A 55 -14.29 9.29 -6.48
N ALA A 56 -14.06 8.88 -5.22
CA ALA A 56 -13.39 9.70 -4.23
C ALA A 56 -11.95 10.06 -4.65
N SER A 57 -11.21 9.10 -5.20
CA SER A 57 -9.87 9.28 -5.72
C SER A 57 -9.84 10.32 -6.86
N ALA A 58 -10.72 10.17 -7.84
CA ALA A 58 -10.79 11.08 -8.99
C ALA A 58 -11.15 12.52 -8.58
N GLU A 59 -12.04 12.70 -7.58
CA GLU A 59 -12.38 14.03 -7.07
C GLU A 59 -11.24 14.68 -6.28
N ILE A 60 -10.45 13.88 -5.53
CA ILE A 60 -9.27 14.41 -4.85
C ILE A 60 -8.22 14.87 -5.87
N GLU A 61 -7.87 14.03 -6.86
CA GLU A 61 -6.92 14.43 -7.92
C GLU A 61 -7.38 15.69 -8.66
N LYS A 62 -8.68 15.80 -8.98
CA LYS A 62 -9.26 16.98 -9.61
C LYS A 62 -9.12 18.24 -8.74
N CYS A 63 -9.31 18.11 -7.43
CA CYS A 63 -9.10 19.23 -6.51
C CYS A 63 -7.62 19.64 -6.47
N GLU A 64 -6.70 18.66 -6.44
CA GLU A 64 -5.25 18.92 -6.47
C GLU A 64 -4.83 19.64 -7.76
N GLU A 65 -5.33 19.20 -8.92
CA GLU A 65 -5.07 19.83 -10.22
C GLU A 65 -5.51 21.32 -10.26
N ASN A 66 -6.59 21.64 -9.56
CA ASN A 66 -7.14 22.99 -9.50
C ASN A 66 -6.68 23.80 -8.28
N ASN A 67 -5.72 23.29 -7.48
CA ASN A 67 -5.29 23.89 -6.22
C ASN A 67 -6.44 24.16 -5.24
N MET A 68 -7.46 23.31 -5.24
CA MET A 68 -8.62 23.35 -4.34
C MET A 68 -8.46 22.33 -3.22
N LEU A 69 -9.06 22.61 -2.07
CA LEU A 69 -9.14 21.62 -0.99
C LEU A 69 -10.29 20.65 -1.29
N PRO A 70 -10.06 19.33 -1.26
CA PRO A 70 -11.11 18.35 -1.43
C PRO A 70 -12.08 18.37 -0.25
N ASP A 71 -13.34 18.01 -0.50
CA ASP A 71 -14.35 17.84 0.55
C ASP A 71 -13.89 16.74 1.54
N ARG A 72 -14.16 16.97 2.83
CA ARG A 72 -13.81 16.04 3.90
C ARG A 72 -14.37 14.63 3.70
N LYS A 73 -15.52 14.49 3.04
CA LYS A 73 -16.12 13.19 2.73
C LYS A 73 -15.22 12.34 1.84
N TRP A 74 -14.60 12.92 0.83
CA TRP A 74 -13.69 12.21 -0.09
C TRP A 74 -12.39 11.83 0.60
N ILE A 75 -11.83 12.76 1.40
CA ILE A 75 -10.66 12.47 2.23
C ILE A 75 -10.96 11.31 3.19
N ALA A 76 -12.10 11.32 3.87
CA ALA A 76 -12.46 10.28 4.82
C ALA A 76 -12.57 8.89 4.16
N GLN A 77 -13.12 8.80 2.95
CA GLN A 77 -13.25 7.55 2.22
C GLN A 77 -11.90 6.94 1.81
N LEU A 78 -10.89 7.75 1.49
CA LEU A 78 -9.58 7.26 1.04
C LEU A 78 -8.52 7.22 2.12
N VAL A 79 -8.51 8.18 3.05
CA VAL A 79 -7.46 8.27 4.08
C VAL A 79 -7.53 7.08 5.02
N GLN A 80 -8.72 6.64 5.41
CA GLN A 80 -8.88 5.50 6.31
C GLN A 80 -8.30 4.19 5.74
N PRO A 81 -8.69 3.74 4.53
CA PRO A 81 -8.17 2.50 3.97
C PRO A 81 -6.77 2.63 3.38
N GLY A 82 -6.29 3.85 3.14
CA GLY A 82 -5.01 4.13 2.46
C GLY A 82 -3.84 4.48 3.37
N THR A 83 -4.06 4.79 4.64
CA THR A 83 -3.07 5.43 5.52
C THR A 83 -1.77 4.66 5.77
N SER A 84 -1.75 3.34 5.56
CA SER A 84 -0.53 2.53 5.69
C SER A 84 0.20 2.27 4.37
N LEU A 85 -0.30 2.82 3.26
CA LEU A 85 0.19 2.53 1.91
C LEU A 85 1.03 3.69 1.39
N GLY A 86 2.32 3.46 1.15
CA GLY A 86 3.22 4.44 0.55
C GLY A 86 3.03 4.60 -0.97
N GLY A 87 3.69 5.62 -1.53
CA GLY A 87 3.71 5.92 -2.97
C GLY A 87 2.60 6.87 -3.43
N ALA A 88 2.88 7.62 -4.51
CA ALA A 88 2.07 8.73 -4.99
C ALA A 88 0.77 8.32 -5.73
N ARG A 89 0.70 7.10 -6.30
CA ARG A 89 -0.48 6.66 -7.04
C ARG A 89 -1.67 6.43 -6.10
N PRO A 90 -2.91 6.84 -6.50
CA PRO A 90 -4.11 6.61 -5.71
C PRO A 90 -4.33 5.12 -5.42
N LYS A 91 -4.53 4.80 -4.16
CA LYS A 91 -4.72 3.41 -3.71
C LYS A 91 -5.48 3.32 -2.40
N ALA A 92 -6.07 2.17 -2.13
CA ALA A 92 -6.71 1.87 -0.85
C ALA A 92 -6.58 0.39 -0.50
N ASN A 93 -6.67 0.05 0.80
CA ASN A 93 -6.92 -1.31 1.23
C ASN A 93 -8.38 -1.65 0.98
N VAL A 94 -8.66 -2.85 0.47
CA VAL A 94 -10.01 -3.40 0.32
C VAL A 94 -10.01 -4.85 0.78
N ILE A 95 -11.18 -5.33 1.21
CA ILE A 95 -11.37 -6.71 1.65
C ILE A 95 -12.40 -7.41 0.75
N ASP A 96 -12.06 -8.60 0.28
CA ASP A 96 -12.98 -9.44 -0.49
C ASP A 96 -13.91 -10.25 0.44
N THR A 97 -14.93 -10.85 -0.12
CA THR A 97 -15.91 -11.68 0.61
C THR A 97 -15.29 -12.88 1.32
N ASP A 98 -14.20 -13.41 0.79
CA ASP A 98 -13.39 -14.49 1.40
C ASP A 98 -12.40 -13.99 2.48
N LYS A 99 -12.50 -12.71 2.88
CA LYS A 99 -11.61 -12.01 3.83
C LYS A 99 -10.19 -11.80 3.33
N THR A 100 -9.91 -12.04 2.06
CA THR A 100 -8.61 -11.70 1.45
C THR A 100 -8.43 -10.19 1.37
N LEU A 101 -7.29 -9.70 1.86
CA LEU A 101 -6.93 -8.29 1.80
C LEU A 101 -6.17 -7.98 0.51
N TYR A 102 -6.57 -6.89 -0.14
CA TYR A 102 -5.93 -6.37 -1.34
C TYR A 102 -5.52 -4.91 -1.14
N VAL A 103 -4.48 -4.51 -1.84
CA VAL A 103 -4.22 -3.12 -2.19
C VAL A 103 -4.86 -2.88 -3.56
N ALA A 104 -5.89 -2.05 -3.60
CA ALA A 104 -6.48 -1.57 -4.84
C ALA A 104 -5.71 -0.33 -5.32
N LYS A 105 -5.18 -0.37 -6.54
CA LYS A 105 -4.54 0.77 -7.20
C LYS A 105 -5.48 1.29 -8.28
N PHE A 106 -5.93 2.53 -8.13
CA PHE A 106 -6.91 3.13 -9.01
C PHE A 106 -6.25 3.74 -10.25
N PRO A 107 -6.99 3.85 -11.37
CA PRO A 107 -6.57 4.68 -12.49
C PRO A 107 -6.39 6.13 -12.01
N SER A 108 -5.34 6.78 -12.47
CA SER A 108 -5.14 8.21 -12.27
C SER A 108 -5.65 8.98 -13.48
N ARG A 109 -6.14 10.19 -13.26
CA ARG A 109 -6.51 11.13 -14.32
C ARG A 109 -5.33 11.48 -15.24
N LYS A 110 -4.10 11.31 -14.74
CA LYS A 110 -2.84 11.59 -15.45
C LYS A 110 -2.34 10.40 -16.26
N ASP A 111 -3.03 9.26 -16.22
CA ASP A 111 -2.60 8.07 -16.96
C ASP A 111 -2.84 8.23 -18.46
N ASP A 112 -1.81 8.02 -19.27
CA ASP A 112 -1.87 8.00 -20.72
C ASP A 112 -2.19 6.60 -21.28
N TYR A 113 -1.97 5.57 -20.48
CA TYR A 113 -2.21 4.16 -20.80
C TYR A 113 -2.72 3.40 -19.57
N ASP A 114 -3.14 2.16 -19.77
CA ASP A 114 -3.69 1.30 -18.70
C ASP A 114 -2.59 0.75 -17.80
N VAL A 115 -2.15 1.57 -16.83
CA VAL A 115 -1.09 1.20 -15.89
C VAL A 115 -1.47 -0.03 -15.07
N GLY A 116 -2.74 -0.13 -14.63
CA GLY A 116 -3.23 -1.27 -13.85
C GLY A 116 -3.14 -2.59 -14.62
N LEU A 117 -3.53 -2.59 -15.89
CA LEU A 117 -3.46 -3.77 -16.75
C LEU A 117 -2.00 -4.16 -17.05
N TRP A 118 -1.14 -3.20 -17.33
CA TRP A 118 0.28 -3.46 -17.57
C TRP A 118 1.01 -3.98 -16.33
N GLU A 119 0.68 -3.47 -15.16
CA GLU A 119 1.23 -3.99 -13.91
C GLU A 119 0.75 -5.44 -13.66
N HIS A 120 -0.52 -5.73 -13.92
CA HIS A 120 -1.03 -7.11 -13.85
C HIS A 120 -0.31 -8.04 -14.83
N PHE A 121 -0.14 -7.61 -16.07
CA PHE A 121 0.60 -8.37 -17.08
C PHE A 121 2.04 -8.69 -16.64
N SER A 122 2.73 -7.70 -16.06
CA SER A 122 4.08 -7.88 -15.53
C SER A 122 4.13 -8.93 -14.41
N HIS A 123 3.13 -8.92 -13.50
CA HIS A 123 3.00 -9.94 -12.46
C HIS A 123 2.76 -11.35 -13.03
N LEU A 124 1.94 -11.46 -14.09
CA LEU A 124 1.72 -12.74 -14.77
C LEU A 124 3.00 -13.26 -15.41
N LEU A 125 3.78 -12.40 -16.06
CA LEU A 125 5.07 -12.76 -16.65
C LEU A 125 6.07 -13.20 -15.58
N ALA A 126 6.17 -12.46 -14.47
CA ALA A 126 7.02 -12.80 -13.35
C ALA A 126 6.67 -14.20 -12.80
N THR A 127 5.38 -14.47 -12.58
CA THR A 127 4.91 -15.78 -12.12
C THR A 127 5.25 -16.90 -13.12
N LYS A 128 5.07 -16.66 -14.43
CA LYS A 128 5.46 -17.63 -15.48
C LYS A 128 6.96 -17.86 -15.54
N ALA A 129 7.75 -16.87 -15.20
CA ALA A 129 9.22 -16.98 -15.10
C ALA A 129 9.67 -17.66 -13.77
N GLY A 130 8.76 -18.16 -12.94
CA GLY A 130 9.08 -18.81 -11.66
C GLY A 130 9.39 -17.84 -10.52
N ILE A 131 9.14 -16.53 -10.69
CA ILE A 131 9.34 -15.52 -9.64
C ILE A 131 8.11 -15.55 -8.71
N ASN A 132 8.36 -15.56 -7.41
CA ASN A 132 7.29 -15.47 -6.40
C ASN A 132 6.78 -14.03 -6.34
N ALA A 133 5.81 -13.69 -7.19
CA ALA A 133 5.17 -12.39 -7.25
C ALA A 133 3.82 -12.39 -6.52
N ALA A 134 3.38 -11.22 -6.05
CA ALA A 134 2.07 -11.05 -5.46
C ALA A 134 0.97 -11.44 -6.47
N LYS A 135 -0.07 -12.11 -6.00
CA LYS A 135 -1.23 -12.43 -6.84
C LYS A 135 -2.00 -11.16 -7.14
N THR A 136 -2.34 -10.97 -8.40
CA THR A 136 -3.06 -9.78 -8.85
C THR A 136 -4.32 -10.14 -9.63
N LYS A 137 -5.29 -9.23 -9.62
CA LYS A 137 -6.51 -9.26 -10.43
C LYS A 137 -6.71 -7.86 -11.02
N VAL A 138 -7.39 -7.74 -12.15
CA VAL A 138 -7.84 -6.46 -12.69
C VAL A 138 -9.35 -6.39 -12.73
N LEU A 139 -9.88 -5.21 -12.44
CA LEU A 139 -11.32 -4.92 -12.48
C LEU A 139 -11.60 -3.83 -13.50
N ALA A 140 -12.51 -4.12 -14.43
CA ALA A 140 -13.14 -3.12 -15.29
C ALA A 140 -14.29 -2.48 -14.51
N THR A 141 -14.10 -1.26 -14.04
CA THR A 141 -15.06 -0.56 -13.16
C THR A 141 -15.94 0.46 -13.88
N GLY A 142 -15.84 0.50 -15.21
CA GLY A 142 -16.54 1.47 -16.06
C GLY A 142 -15.72 2.71 -16.39
N GLU A 143 -14.54 2.84 -15.80
CA GLU A 143 -13.53 3.86 -16.13
C GLU A 143 -12.79 3.49 -17.42
N LYS A 144 -12.03 4.46 -17.98
CA LYS A 144 -11.20 4.28 -19.17
C LYS A 144 -10.16 3.17 -18.98
N TYR A 145 -9.61 3.03 -17.77
CA TYR A 145 -8.54 2.10 -17.42
C TYR A 145 -8.94 1.20 -16.24
N HIS A 146 -8.22 0.09 -16.08
CA HIS A 146 -8.52 -0.90 -15.06
C HIS A 146 -7.98 -0.52 -13.67
N THR A 147 -8.73 -0.92 -12.64
CA THR A 147 -8.22 -0.96 -11.26
C THR A 147 -7.46 -2.26 -11.04
N LEU A 148 -6.23 -2.16 -10.56
CA LEU A 148 -5.43 -3.31 -10.16
C LEU A 148 -5.72 -3.67 -8.69
N LEU A 149 -5.98 -4.94 -8.43
CA LEU A 149 -5.99 -5.53 -7.09
C LEU A 149 -4.73 -6.36 -6.89
N SER A 150 -3.89 -5.99 -5.95
CA SER A 150 -2.72 -6.76 -5.53
C SER A 150 -2.99 -7.38 -4.16
N GLN A 151 -2.98 -8.72 -4.08
CA GLN A 151 -3.16 -9.42 -2.81
C GLN A 151 -2.05 -9.05 -1.84
N ARG A 152 -2.41 -8.72 -0.61
CA ARG A 152 -1.42 -8.40 0.42
C ARG A 152 -0.65 -9.65 0.82
N PHE A 153 0.67 -9.56 0.73
CA PHE A 153 1.59 -10.66 1.12
C PHE A 153 1.85 -10.72 2.61
N ASP A 154 1.50 -9.67 3.35
CA ASP A 154 1.72 -9.54 4.79
C ASP A 154 0.57 -10.13 5.64
N ARG A 155 -0.28 -10.96 5.01
CA ARG A 155 -1.33 -11.72 5.68
C ARG A 155 -1.36 -13.15 5.16
N THR A 156 -1.55 -14.11 6.07
CA THR A 156 -1.91 -15.48 5.69
C THR A 156 -3.38 -15.55 5.29
N GLN A 157 -3.82 -16.69 4.76
CA GLN A 157 -5.25 -16.93 4.46
C GLN A 157 -6.12 -16.91 5.71
N GLU A 158 -5.57 -17.29 6.88
CA GLU A 158 -6.24 -17.24 8.18
C GLU A 158 -6.19 -15.83 8.82
N GLY A 159 -5.64 -14.84 8.11
CA GLY A 159 -5.56 -13.46 8.59
C GLY A 159 -4.40 -13.16 9.56
N LYS A 160 -3.49 -14.11 9.78
CA LYS A 160 -2.29 -13.87 10.61
C LYS A 160 -1.36 -12.90 9.91
N ARG A 161 -0.72 -12.04 10.70
CA ARG A 161 0.23 -11.04 10.19
C ARG A 161 1.57 -11.67 9.89
N ILE A 162 2.17 -11.27 8.80
CA ILE A 162 3.53 -11.62 8.41
C ILE A 162 4.38 -10.35 8.51
N HIS A 163 5.44 -10.41 9.30
CA HIS A 163 6.39 -9.30 9.38
C HIS A 163 7.24 -9.24 8.12
N PHE A 164 7.55 -8.03 7.69
CA PHE A 164 8.49 -7.77 6.61
C PHE A 164 9.23 -6.45 6.85
N ALA A 165 10.34 -6.26 6.18
CA ALA A 165 11.02 -4.99 6.07
C ALA A 165 11.26 -4.66 4.60
N SER A 166 11.18 -3.38 4.23
CA SER A 166 11.51 -2.95 2.88
C SER A 166 13.03 -2.98 2.66
N ALA A 167 13.47 -3.09 1.41
CA ALA A 167 14.89 -2.96 1.06
C ALA A 167 15.45 -1.62 1.56
N MET A 168 14.70 -0.53 1.41
CA MET A 168 15.07 0.78 1.93
C MET A 168 15.36 0.76 3.44
N THR A 169 14.50 0.10 4.23
CA THR A 169 14.71 -0.06 5.68
C THR A 169 15.95 -0.90 6.00
N LEU A 170 16.15 -2.02 5.28
CA LEU A 170 17.26 -2.93 5.52
C LEU A 170 18.61 -2.33 5.14
N LEU A 171 18.64 -1.48 4.14
CA LEU A 171 19.83 -0.77 3.67
C LEU A 171 20.06 0.56 4.40
N GLY A 172 19.16 0.98 5.30
CA GLY A 172 19.26 2.27 6.02
C GLY A 172 19.06 3.48 5.12
N LEU A 173 18.37 3.32 3.99
CA LEU A 173 18.15 4.38 3.01
C LEU A 173 16.89 5.20 3.35
N SER A 174 16.81 6.38 2.73
CA SER A 174 15.68 7.31 2.83
C SER A 174 14.94 7.47 1.49
N ASP A 175 13.73 8.01 1.54
CA ASP A 175 12.99 8.34 0.32
C ASP A 175 13.75 9.39 -0.51
N GLY A 176 13.93 9.09 -1.81
CA GLY A 176 14.73 9.91 -2.72
C GLY A 176 16.13 9.37 -2.99
N ASP A 177 16.65 8.41 -2.20
CA ASP A 177 17.91 7.76 -2.51
C ASP A 177 17.81 6.96 -3.82
N ASN A 178 18.81 7.15 -4.68
CA ASN A 178 18.82 6.58 -6.03
C ASN A 178 20.26 6.50 -6.60
N ALA A 179 20.41 6.20 -7.87
CA ALA A 179 21.72 6.07 -8.50
C ALA A 179 22.60 7.34 -8.41
N THR A 180 22.01 8.53 -8.32
CA THR A 180 22.77 9.80 -8.17
C THR A 180 23.33 9.98 -6.75
N THR A 181 22.71 9.32 -5.74
CA THR A 181 23.22 9.25 -4.37
C THR A 181 24.11 8.02 -4.12
N GLY A 182 24.38 7.25 -5.17
CA GLY A 182 25.26 6.08 -5.12
C GLY A 182 24.57 4.78 -4.76
N HIS A 183 23.22 4.75 -4.77
CA HIS A 183 22.42 3.58 -4.37
C HIS A 183 21.66 2.95 -5.53
N GLY A 184 21.56 1.61 -5.52
CA GLY A 184 20.87 0.88 -6.57
C GLY A 184 20.52 -0.56 -6.21
N TYR A 185 20.03 -1.30 -7.19
CA TYR A 185 19.64 -2.70 -6.99
C TYR A 185 20.80 -3.61 -6.56
N LEU A 186 22.05 -3.25 -6.88
CA LEU A 186 23.22 -4.02 -6.46
C LEU A 186 23.42 -4.01 -4.94
N ASP A 187 23.06 -2.92 -4.26
CA ASP A 187 23.11 -2.85 -2.79
C ASP A 187 22.18 -3.89 -2.15
N ILE A 188 21.03 -4.16 -2.79
CA ILE A 188 20.11 -5.21 -2.36
C ILE A 188 20.76 -6.59 -2.54
N VAL A 189 21.46 -6.80 -3.65
CA VAL A 189 22.18 -8.07 -3.90
C VAL A 189 23.27 -8.27 -2.87
N ASP A 190 24.07 -7.25 -2.59
CA ASP A 190 25.12 -7.29 -1.57
C ASP A 190 24.56 -7.58 -0.18
N PHE A 191 23.44 -6.93 0.18
CA PHE A 191 22.75 -7.23 1.44
C PHE A 191 22.28 -8.70 1.52
N ILE A 192 21.73 -9.24 0.43
CA ILE A 192 21.30 -10.64 0.37
C ILE A 192 22.49 -11.58 0.55
N ILE A 193 23.61 -11.31 -0.13
CA ILE A 193 24.84 -12.11 -0.02
C ILE A 193 25.38 -12.11 1.42
N GLN A 194 25.37 -10.95 2.07
CA GLN A 194 25.97 -10.79 3.41
C GLN A 194 25.06 -11.26 4.56
N SER A 195 23.75 -11.12 4.39
CA SER A 195 22.80 -11.21 5.51
C SER A 195 21.78 -12.35 5.39
N CYS A 196 21.65 -12.98 4.21
CA CYS A 196 20.63 -13.98 3.98
C CYS A 196 21.24 -15.40 3.86
N THR A 197 20.50 -16.39 4.36
CA THR A 197 20.97 -17.80 4.37
C THR A 197 20.83 -18.52 3.03
N CYS A 198 19.99 -17.99 2.11
CA CYS A 198 19.77 -18.60 0.80
C CYS A 198 19.43 -17.52 -0.24
N LEU A 199 20.31 -17.36 -1.24
CA LEU A 199 20.16 -16.38 -2.32
C LEU A 199 18.95 -16.66 -3.22
N LEU A 200 18.61 -17.92 -3.45
CA LEU A 200 17.51 -18.32 -4.35
C LEU A 200 16.13 -17.93 -3.82
N TYR A 201 15.95 -17.96 -2.48
CA TYR A 201 14.67 -17.66 -1.84
C TYR A 201 14.51 -16.22 -1.38
N THR A 202 15.60 -15.47 -1.34
CA THR A 202 15.64 -14.11 -0.80
C THR A 202 15.87 -13.04 -1.87
N SER A 203 16.15 -13.45 -3.11
CA SER A 203 16.29 -12.50 -4.22
C SER A 203 14.97 -11.75 -4.43
N PRO A 204 14.95 -10.41 -4.28
CA PRO A 204 13.75 -9.64 -4.58
C PRO A 204 13.42 -9.79 -6.07
N SER A 205 12.12 -9.95 -6.37
CA SER A 205 11.65 -9.83 -7.74
C SER A 205 11.99 -8.44 -8.28
N PRO A 206 12.65 -8.32 -9.42
CA PRO A 206 12.84 -7.00 -10.04
C PRO A 206 11.47 -6.38 -10.33
N ARG A 207 11.27 -5.16 -9.88
CA ARG A 207 10.09 -4.35 -10.17
C ARG A 207 10.34 -3.47 -11.35
#